data_aed24bc4f378971bbe82ff3c2291fd69
#
_entry.id   aed24bc4f378971bbe82ff3c2291fd69
#
_cell.length_a   1.000
_cell.length_b   1.000
_cell.length_c   1.000
_cell.angle_alpha   90.00
_cell.angle_beta   90.00
_cell.angle_gamma   90.00
#
_symmetry.space_group_name_H-M   'P 1'
#
loop_
_entity.id
_entity.type
_entity.pdbx_description
1 polymer ?
#
loop_
_entity_poly.entity_id
_entity_poly.type
_entity_poly.pdbx_seq_one_letter_code
_entity_poly.pdbx_strand_id
1 'polypeptide(L)'
;MKESLSKSQTITDNMVSILGSFDHRLSSLETAMRPTQIRTHSIRRAHENIDKTLNATELVVAQFDLARKAEAKILRGPHEDLESYLEAIDQLKTVLIFFSSNKSFKSNDDALNRVNNLLSKASSKLEDEFKQILMSNSKPVEPDCLFDCLPSSLRPNSTSASGEQSNKSTGNAGYKSLDLIPPRVLPLLRELANQMIQAGYQQQILSIYRETRSSVMEITFRKLGVERLTKEDVQKMQWEALEAKIGNWIHFMRIAVKLLFSGEKKVCDEIFKAIESIRILCFAEVTSGCVSSLLSFGDAIARSKRSPEKLFVLLDMYEIMRELQPEIETIFEGKPCIEMRESATSLTKRLAQTAHETFGDFEDAVEKDATKTTVMDGTVHPLTSYVINYVKFLFDYRSTLKQLFQEVSGDNTGAQLAAITTRIMQALQTNLDGKSKQYKDTSLTQLFLMNNIHYIVRSVRRSEAKDLLGDDWVQRHRRIVQQHANQYKRISWSKILQFLSVQPAGSASGGGSTPDATPTLSRSMVKERFKNFNIQFEELHQRQSQWTVPDSELRESLRLAIAEVLLPAYRNFFKRYGPMIESGKNPQKYIRFSAEDLDRMLNEFFRGQELG
;
A
#
# COMPACT_ATOMS: atom_id res chain seq x y z
N MET A 1 38.09 46.64 -124.32
CA MET A 1 36.95 46.36 -123.44
C MET A 1 36.26 45.00 -123.79
N LYS A 2 35.87 44.74 -125.08
CA LYS A 2 35.21 43.47 -125.44
C LYS A 2 36.07 42.24 -125.16
N GLU A 3 37.38 42.29 -125.40
CA GLU A 3 38.31 41.19 -125.27
C GLU A 3 38.55 40.86 -123.75
N SER A 4 38.56 41.88 -122.86
CA SER A 4 38.71 41.72 -121.44
C SER A 4 37.44 41.12 -120.79
N LEU A 5 36.26 41.44 -121.32
CA LEU A 5 34.98 40.89 -120.87
C LEU A 5 34.89 39.42 -121.27
N SER A 6 35.31 39.04 -122.51
CA SER A 6 35.32 37.66 -122.99
C SER A 6 36.29 36.79 -122.20
N LYS A 7 37.48 37.34 -121.85
CA LYS A 7 38.45 36.63 -120.99
C LYS A 7 37.91 36.41 -119.53
N SER A 8 37.24 37.48 -119.01
CA SER A 8 36.63 37.34 -117.64
C SER A 8 35.48 36.33 -117.65
N GLN A 9 34.67 36.29 -118.73
CA GLN A 9 33.60 35.31 -118.87
C GLN A 9 34.16 33.88 -118.97
N THR A 10 35.23 33.68 -119.78
CA THR A 10 35.90 32.34 -119.88
C THR A 10 36.53 31.92 -118.57
N ILE A 11 37.10 32.89 -117.80
CA ILE A 11 37.63 32.57 -116.46
C ILE A 11 36.50 32.22 -115.48
N THR A 12 35.37 32.96 -115.52
CA THR A 12 34.18 32.64 -114.69
C THR A 12 33.57 31.33 -115.07
N ASP A 13 33.42 30.99 -116.36
CA ASP A 13 32.90 29.71 -116.81
C ASP A 13 33.84 28.58 -116.45
N ASN A 14 35.16 28.78 -116.53
CA ASN A 14 36.14 27.78 -116.04
C ASN A 14 36.06 27.65 -114.51
N MET A 15 35.86 28.72 -113.72
CA MET A 15 35.65 28.66 -112.30
C MET A 15 34.36 27.93 -111.94
N VAL A 16 33.26 28.20 -112.62
CA VAL A 16 31.98 27.48 -112.42
C VAL A 16 32.12 25.99 -112.75
N SER A 17 32.85 25.65 -113.87
CA SER A 17 33.14 24.26 -114.26
C SER A 17 34.02 23.54 -113.23
N ILE A 18 35.03 24.27 -112.73
CA ILE A 18 35.93 23.69 -111.64
C ILE A 18 35.16 23.50 -110.33
N LEU A 19 34.33 24.51 -109.95
CA LEU A 19 33.46 24.44 -108.77
C LEU A 19 32.44 23.29 -108.92
N GLY A 20 31.78 23.13 -110.10
CA GLY A 20 30.87 22.02 -110.39
C GLY A 20 31.59 20.68 -110.31
N SER A 21 32.86 20.56 -110.79
CA SER A 21 33.67 19.38 -110.65
C SER A 21 34.06 19.06 -109.22
N PHE A 22 34.33 20.11 -108.39
CA PHE A 22 34.59 19.95 -106.97
C PHE A 22 33.31 19.53 -106.22
N ASP A 23 32.15 20.11 -106.52
CA ASP A 23 30.89 19.72 -105.91
C ASP A 23 30.52 18.30 -106.25
N HIS A 24 30.72 17.86 -107.54
CA HIS A 24 30.50 16.47 -107.94
C HIS A 24 31.48 15.51 -107.23
N ARG A 25 32.73 15.88 -107.06
CA ARG A 25 33.72 15.09 -106.36
C ARG A 25 33.42 15.00 -104.88
N LEU A 26 32.98 16.11 -104.23
CA LEU A 26 32.55 16.15 -102.87
C LEU A 26 31.30 15.30 -102.63
N SER A 27 30.31 15.38 -103.50
CA SER A 27 29.09 14.57 -103.48
C SER A 27 29.38 13.11 -103.68
N SER A 28 30.32 12.78 -104.63
CA SER A 28 30.79 11.41 -104.83
C SER A 28 31.56 10.86 -103.65
N LEU A 29 32.39 11.71 -103.00
CA LEU A 29 33.14 11.35 -101.81
C LEU A 29 32.21 11.14 -100.60
N GLU A 30 31.23 12.05 -100.47
CA GLU A 30 30.18 11.93 -99.43
C GLU A 30 29.39 10.66 -99.62
N THR A 31 28.96 10.31 -100.81
CA THR A 31 28.25 9.08 -101.13
C THR A 31 29.07 7.83 -100.87
N ALA A 32 30.40 7.90 -101.18
CA ALA A 32 31.33 6.76 -100.91
C ALA A 32 31.64 6.60 -99.42
N MET A 33 31.70 7.73 -98.66
CA MET A 33 31.98 7.71 -97.20
C MET A 33 30.74 7.38 -96.38
N ARG A 34 29.51 7.64 -96.79
CA ARG A 34 28.25 7.44 -96.09
C ARG A 34 28.10 6.01 -95.57
N PRO A 35 28.33 4.93 -96.35
CA PRO A 35 28.29 3.56 -95.86
C PRO A 35 29.30 3.29 -94.75
N THR A 36 30.51 3.91 -94.86
CA THR A 36 31.56 3.74 -93.83
C THR A 36 31.21 4.45 -92.52
N GLN A 37 30.64 5.66 -92.64
CA GLN A 37 30.12 6.39 -91.47
C GLN A 37 28.99 5.65 -90.78
N ILE A 38 28.04 5.11 -91.56
CA ILE A 38 26.95 4.25 -90.97
C ILE A 38 27.52 3.02 -90.27
N ARG A 39 28.49 2.31 -90.88
CA ARG A 39 29.13 1.17 -90.27
C ARG A 39 29.91 1.57 -89.02
N THR A 40 30.67 2.64 -89.04
CA THR A 40 31.41 3.13 -87.88
C THR A 40 30.48 3.56 -86.75
N HIS A 41 29.36 4.21 -87.05
CA HIS A 41 28.34 4.56 -86.08
C HIS A 41 27.64 3.27 -85.49
N SER A 42 27.36 2.30 -86.34
CA SER A 42 26.79 1.03 -85.92
C SER A 42 27.76 0.23 -85.01
N ILE A 43 29.04 0.19 -85.39
CA ILE A 43 30.09 -0.46 -84.58
C ILE A 43 30.28 0.27 -83.23
N ARG A 44 30.31 1.62 -83.22
CA ARG A 44 30.38 2.37 -81.97
C ARG A 44 29.19 2.11 -81.06
N ARG A 45 27.98 2.10 -81.62
CA ARG A 45 26.74 1.80 -80.88
C ARG A 45 26.71 0.36 -80.37
N ALA A 46 27.24 -0.60 -81.17
CA ALA A 46 27.38 -1.97 -80.73
C ALA A 46 28.37 -2.08 -79.60
N HIS A 47 29.50 -1.36 -79.66
CA HIS A 47 30.54 -1.31 -78.62
C HIS A 47 29.98 -0.72 -77.34
N GLU A 48 29.28 0.44 -77.41
CA GLU A 48 28.62 1.06 -76.28
C GLU A 48 27.56 0.13 -75.64
N ASN A 49 26.81 -0.63 -76.45
CA ASN A 49 25.85 -1.60 -75.94
C ASN A 49 26.55 -2.81 -75.29
N ILE A 50 27.65 -3.29 -75.82
CA ILE A 50 28.46 -4.37 -75.24
C ILE A 50 29.05 -3.91 -73.89
N ASP A 51 29.62 -2.71 -73.85
CA ASP A 51 30.17 -2.16 -72.59
C ASP A 51 29.09 -2.00 -71.55
N LYS A 52 27.90 -1.44 -71.89
CA LYS A 52 26.76 -1.39 -71.00
C LYS A 52 26.32 -2.76 -70.49
N THR A 53 26.28 -3.77 -71.38
CA THR A 53 25.90 -5.12 -71.04
C THR A 53 26.93 -5.80 -70.14
N LEU A 54 28.24 -5.59 -70.39
CA LEU A 54 29.33 -6.09 -69.56
C LEU A 54 29.27 -5.50 -68.15
N ASN A 55 29.16 -4.17 -68.04
CA ASN A 55 29.02 -3.51 -66.74
C ASN A 55 27.77 -3.96 -65.97
N ALA A 56 26.63 -4.14 -66.65
CA ALA A 56 25.41 -4.64 -66.03
C ALA A 56 25.56 -6.12 -65.58
N THR A 57 26.26 -6.94 -66.36
CA THR A 57 26.52 -8.36 -66.04
C THR A 57 27.49 -8.46 -64.85
N GLU A 58 28.53 -7.67 -64.81
CA GLU A 58 29.49 -7.62 -63.68
C GLU A 58 28.76 -7.25 -62.35
N LEU A 59 27.87 -6.25 -62.41
CA LEU A 59 27.06 -5.87 -61.25
C LEU A 59 26.13 -7.03 -60.77
N VAL A 60 25.47 -7.71 -61.69
CA VAL A 60 24.62 -8.85 -61.35
C VAL A 60 25.42 -10.04 -60.82
N VAL A 61 26.54 -10.37 -61.42
CA VAL A 61 27.44 -11.45 -60.91
C VAL A 61 27.95 -11.11 -59.51
N ALA A 62 28.34 -9.88 -59.28
CA ALA A 62 28.76 -9.41 -57.95
C ALA A 62 27.64 -9.61 -56.91
N GLN A 63 26.40 -9.36 -57.25
CA GLN A 63 25.28 -9.60 -56.33
C GLN A 63 25.04 -11.10 -56.08
N PHE A 64 25.18 -11.97 -57.07
CA PHE A 64 25.11 -13.41 -56.87
C PHE A 64 26.26 -13.95 -56.00
N ASP A 65 27.47 -13.44 -56.18
CA ASP A 65 28.58 -13.80 -55.33
C ASP A 65 28.41 -13.33 -53.87
N LEU A 66 27.85 -12.15 -53.66
CA LEU A 66 27.45 -11.67 -52.33
C LEU A 66 26.40 -12.59 -51.70
N ALA A 67 25.36 -12.93 -52.44
CA ALA A 67 24.32 -13.86 -52.00
C ALA A 67 24.88 -15.24 -51.62
N ARG A 68 25.80 -15.79 -52.42
CA ARG A 68 26.44 -17.09 -52.16
C ARG A 68 27.35 -17.07 -50.93
N LYS A 69 28.11 -15.98 -50.71
CA LYS A 69 28.89 -15.80 -49.50
C LYS A 69 28.01 -15.68 -48.26
N ALA A 70 26.94 -14.93 -48.36
CA ALA A 70 25.96 -14.79 -47.29
C ALA A 70 25.25 -16.13 -46.98
N GLU A 71 24.83 -16.90 -48.01
CA GLU A 71 24.25 -18.22 -47.87
C GLU A 71 25.14 -19.16 -47.06
N ALA A 72 26.44 -19.19 -47.31
CA ALA A 72 27.38 -20.02 -46.58
C ALA A 72 27.48 -19.66 -45.10
N LYS A 73 27.42 -18.35 -44.76
CA LYS A 73 27.39 -17.88 -43.37
C LYS A 73 26.06 -18.24 -42.69
N ILE A 74 24.93 -18.06 -43.38
CA ILE A 74 23.60 -18.37 -42.85
C ILE A 74 23.40 -19.87 -42.59
N LEU A 75 23.94 -20.71 -43.42
CA LEU A 75 23.88 -22.16 -43.22
C LEU A 75 24.63 -22.65 -41.99
N ARG A 76 25.72 -22.00 -41.60
CA ARG A 76 26.46 -22.30 -40.36
C ARG A 76 25.66 -21.96 -39.11
N GLY A 77 24.85 -20.90 -39.15
CA GLY A 77 24.03 -20.45 -38.02
C GLY A 77 24.67 -19.32 -37.20
N PRO A 78 23.90 -18.70 -36.29
CA PRO A 78 24.35 -17.55 -35.50
C PRO A 78 25.26 -17.90 -34.30
N HIS A 79 25.32 -19.18 -33.89
CA HIS A 79 26.02 -19.61 -32.68
C HIS A 79 27.55 -19.42 -32.72
N GLU A 80 28.18 -19.54 -33.90
CA GLU A 80 29.66 -19.46 -34.02
C GLU A 80 30.15 -18.00 -34.03
N ASP A 81 29.46 -17.15 -34.79
CA ASP A 81 29.79 -15.73 -34.98
C ASP A 81 28.52 -14.95 -35.36
N LEU A 82 27.89 -14.38 -34.36
CA LEU A 82 26.63 -13.65 -34.56
C LEU A 82 26.82 -12.38 -35.38
N GLU A 83 27.98 -11.67 -35.20
CA GLU A 83 28.23 -10.41 -35.92
C GLU A 83 28.34 -10.69 -37.40
N SER A 84 29.16 -11.70 -37.79
CA SER A 84 29.26 -12.14 -39.19
C SER A 84 27.96 -12.66 -39.78
N TYR A 85 27.09 -13.26 -38.95
CA TYR A 85 25.75 -13.72 -39.34
C TYR A 85 24.81 -12.55 -39.64
N LEU A 86 24.78 -11.53 -38.78
CA LEU A 86 23.96 -10.32 -38.98
C LEU A 86 24.43 -9.54 -40.20
N GLU A 87 25.76 -9.45 -40.42
CA GLU A 87 26.33 -8.84 -41.61
C GLU A 87 25.89 -9.58 -42.90
N ALA A 88 25.81 -10.91 -42.85
CA ALA A 88 25.29 -11.71 -43.99
C ALA A 88 23.80 -11.44 -44.28
N ILE A 89 22.98 -11.22 -43.25
CA ILE A 89 21.57 -10.81 -43.41
C ILE A 89 21.46 -9.44 -44.09
N ASP A 90 22.27 -8.46 -43.68
CA ASP A 90 22.26 -7.12 -44.28
C ASP A 90 22.78 -7.15 -45.72
N GLN A 91 23.76 -8.01 -46.03
CA GLN A 91 24.17 -8.26 -47.40
C GLN A 91 23.02 -8.85 -48.23
N LEU A 92 22.26 -9.82 -47.72
CA LEU A 92 21.08 -10.36 -48.43
C LEU A 92 19.97 -9.33 -48.63
N LYS A 93 19.73 -8.45 -47.66
CA LYS A 93 18.78 -7.35 -47.81
C LYS A 93 19.20 -6.38 -48.93
N THR A 94 20.50 -6.08 -49.01
CA THR A 94 21.07 -5.26 -50.08
C THR A 94 20.86 -5.91 -51.45
N VAL A 95 21.11 -7.23 -51.54
CA VAL A 95 20.84 -8.02 -52.76
C VAL A 95 19.36 -8.01 -53.11
N LEU A 96 18.46 -8.16 -52.13
CA LEU A 96 17.02 -8.12 -52.34
C LEU A 96 16.56 -6.76 -52.89
N ILE A 97 17.07 -5.66 -52.34
CA ILE A 97 16.76 -4.31 -52.82
C ILE A 97 17.25 -4.13 -54.26
N PHE A 98 18.46 -4.61 -54.57
CA PHE A 98 19.02 -4.55 -55.92
C PHE A 98 18.14 -5.25 -56.94
N PHE A 99 17.77 -6.52 -56.72
CA PHE A 99 16.91 -7.29 -57.64
C PHE A 99 15.47 -6.75 -57.70
N SER A 100 14.93 -6.22 -56.60
CA SER A 100 13.59 -5.61 -56.56
C SER A 100 13.52 -4.30 -57.38
N SER A 101 14.60 -3.52 -57.37
CA SER A 101 14.69 -2.25 -58.10
C SER A 101 14.95 -2.42 -59.58
N ASN A 102 15.57 -3.55 -60.03
CA ASN A 102 16.00 -3.82 -61.39
C ASN A 102 15.13 -4.90 -62.03
N LYS A 103 13.86 -4.61 -62.31
CA LYS A 103 12.86 -5.56 -62.91
C LYS A 103 13.17 -6.00 -64.34
N SER A 104 14.22 -5.50 -64.96
CA SER A 104 14.54 -5.72 -66.36
C SER A 104 15.19 -7.09 -66.66
N PHE A 105 15.58 -7.87 -65.67
CA PHE A 105 16.28 -9.15 -65.84
C PHE A 105 15.29 -10.32 -65.79
N LYS A 106 15.26 -11.18 -66.79
CA LYS A 106 14.34 -12.36 -66.92
C LYS A 106 14.51 -13.42 -65.82
N SER A 107 15.66 -13.45 -65.13
CA SER A 107 15.96 -14.38 -64.03
C SER A 107 15.70 -13.77 -62.66
N ASN A 108 15.04 -12.62 -62.57
CA ASN A 108 14.85 -11.88 -61.33
C ASN A 108 13.95 -12.62 -60.34
N ASP A 109 12.93 -13.30 -60.80
CA ASP A 109 11.94 -13.98 -59.91
C ASP A 109 12.56 -15.19 -59.18
N ASP A 110 13.41 -15.98 -59.84
CA ASP A 110 14.11 -17.07 -59.20
C ASP A 110 15.16 -16.59 -58.18
N ALA A 111 15.89 -15.52 -58.52
CA ALA A 111 16.85 -14.91 -57.62
C ALA A 111 16.15 -14.29 -56.38
N LEU A 112 15.07 -13.56 -56.58
CA LEU A 112 14.26 -13.02 -55.50
C LEU A 112 13.68 -14.08 -54.59
N ASN A 113 13.12 -15.18 -55.17
CA ASN A 113 12.58 -16.28 -54.41
C ASN A 113 13.65 -16.98 -53.57
N ARG A 114 14.85 -17.17 -54.13
CA ARG A 114 15.99 -17.77 -53.41
C ARG A 114 16.45 -16.88 -52.27
N VAL A 115 16.62 -15.57 -52.48
CA VAL A 115 17.03 -14.61 -51.44
C VAL A 115 15.96 -14.53 -50.37
N ASN A 116 14.67 -14.45 -50.70
CA ASN A 116 13.57 -14.43 -49.73
C ASN A 116 13.54 -15.74 -48.88
N ASN A 117 13.75 -16.91 -49.50
CA ASN A 117 13.85 -18.17 -48.76
C ASN A 117 15.04 -18.21 -47.80
N LEU A 118 16.18 -17.64 -48.20
CA LEU A 118 17.36 -17.54 -47.32
C LEU A 118 17.11 -16.57 -46.15
N LEU A 119 16.50 -15.42 -46.42
CA LEU A 119 16.11 -14.47 -45.39
C LEU A 119 15.10 -15.08 -44.38
N SER A 120 14.11 -15.82 -44.89
CA SER A 120 13.15 -16.51 -44.02
C SER A 120 13.83 -17.56 -43.13
N LYS A 121 14.75 -18.39 -43.69
CA LYS A 121 15.55 -19.32 -42.90
C LYS A 121 16.46 -18.62 -41.88
N ALA A 122 17.06 -17.51 -42.29
CA ALA A 122 17.89 -16.73 -41.43
C ALA A 122 17.12 -16.15 -40.25
N SER A 123 15.91 -15.63 -40.51
CA SER A 123 15.04 -15.11 -39.46
C SER A 123 14.56 -16.18 -38.49
N SER A 124 14.21 -17.38 -38.97
CA SER A 124 13.84 -18.51 -38.09
C SER A 124 14.99 -18.91 -37.17
N LYS A 125 16.24 -18.93 -37.68
CA LYS A 125 17.41 -19.20 -36.81
C LYS A 125 17.67 -18.09 -35.80
N LEU A 126 17.44 -16.84 -36.17
CA LEU A 126 17.53 -15.71 -35.20
C LEU A 126 16.44 -15.80 -34.13
N GLU A 127 15.24 -16.24 -34.49
CA GLU A 127 14.15 -16.49 -33.56
C GLU A 127 14.54 -17.54 -32.51
N ASP A 128 15.07 -18.67 -32.96
CA ASP A 128 15.55 -19.75 -32.09
C ASP A 128 16.70 -19.26 -31.18
N GLU A 129 17.64 -18.49 -31.73
CA GLU A 129 18.75 -17.92 -30.97
C GLU A 129 18.28 -16.92 -29.92
N PHE A 130 17.41 -15.97 -30.29
CA PHE A 130 16.84 -15.02 -29.37
C PHE A 130 16.11 -15.73 -28.22
N LYS A 131 15.30 -16.74 -28.54
CA LYS A 131 14.59 -17.55 -27.56
C LYS A 131 15.54 -18.28 -26.63
N GLN A 132 16.58 -18.91 -27.15
CA GLN A 132 17.55 -19.68 -26.38
C GLN A 132 18.36 -18.77 -25.44
N ILE A 133 18.83 -17.62 -25.92
CA ILE A 133 19.59 -16.65 -25.11
C ILE A 133 18.68 -16.06 -24.03
N LEU A 134 17.45 -15.70 -24.38
CA LEU A 134 16.50 -15.15 -23.42
C LEU A 134 16.16 -16.16 -22.32
N MET A 135 15.86 -17.42 -22.68
CA MET A 135 15.50 -18.49 -21.73
C MET A 135 16.67 -18.85 -20.80
N SER A 136 17.90 -18.98 -21.34
CA SER A 136 19.07 -19.35 -20.52
C SER A 136 19.47 -18.27 -19.52
N ASN A 137 19.17 -16.99 -19.81
CA ASN A 137 19.49 -15.86 -18.96
C ASN A 137 18.29 -15.31 -18.16
N SER A 138 17.09 -15.88 -18.34
CA SER A 138 15.89 -15.50 -17.60
C SER A 138 15.61 -16.54 -16.52
N LYS A 139 16.19 -16.36 -15.34
CA LYS A 139 15.93 -17.24 -14.18
C LYS A 139 14.97 -16.59 -13.20
N PRO A 140 14.03 -17.38 -12.60
CA PRO A 140 13.23 -16.89 -11.49
C PRO A 140 14.11 -16.42 -10.34
N VAL A 141 13.77 -15.27 -9.75
CA VAL A 141 14.52 -14.72 -8.62
C VAL A 141 14.11 -15.43 -7.34
N GLU A 142 15.08 -15.81 -6.53
CA GLU A 142 14.82 -16.41 -5.22
C GLU A 142 14.42 -15.34 -4.22
N PRO A 143 13.49 -15.64 -3.27
CA PRO A 143 13.01 -14.70 -2.26
C PRO A 143 14.13 -14.05 -1.45
N ASP A 144 15.16 -14.80 -1.07
CA ASP A 144 16.30 -14.29 -0.30
C ASP A 144 17.03 -13.17 -1.03
N CYS A 145 17.22 -13.31 -2.36
CA CYS A 145 17.81 -12.27 -3.19
C CYS A 145 16.94 -10.99 -3.23
N LEU A 146 15.61 -11.15 -3.23
CA LEU A 146 14.68 -10.02 -3.19
C LEU A 146 14.72 -9.30 -1.84
N PHE A 147 14.76 -10.06 -0.73
CA PHE A 147 14.87 -9.50 0.62
C PHE A 147 16.22 -8.80 0.83
N ASP A 148 17.30 -9.30 0.26
CA ASP A 148 18.62 -8.66 0.31
C ASP A 148 18.70 -7.33 -0.45
N CYS A 149 17.81 -7.12 -1.41
CA CYS A 149 17.68 -5.86 -2.14
C CYS A 149 16.87 -4.80 -1.38
N LEU A 150 16.14 -5.20 -0.32
CA LEU A 150 15.38 -4.28 0.53
C LEU A 150 16.30 -3.50 1.47
N PRO A 151 15.92 -2.27 1.86
CA PRO A 151 16.54 -1.56 2.97
C PRO A 151 16.55 -2.41 4.25
N SER A 152 17.58 -2.27 5.08
CA SER A 152 17.75 -3.07 6.31
C SER A 152 16.55 -3.00 7.25
N SER A 153 15.84 -1.87 7.29
CA SER A 153 14.62 -1.66 8.08
C SER A 153 13.40 -2.47 7.63
N LEU A 154 13.42 -2.99 6.39
CA LEU A 154 12.30 -3.73 5.78
C LEU A 154 12.57 -5.23 5.62
N ARG A 155 13.71 -5.73 6.10
CA ARG A 155 14.06 -7.14 6.00
C ARG A 155 13.36 -7.98 7.07
N PRO A 156 12.81 -9.16 6.73
CA PRO A 156 12.03 -9.99 7.68
C PRO A 156 12.82 -10.48 8.90
N ASN A 157 14.16 -10.51 8.86
CA ASN A 157 15.03 -11.04 9.90
C ASN A 157 15.72 -9.99 10.78
N SER A 158 15.33 -8.71 10.71
CA SER A 158 15.77 -7.73 11.69
C SER A 158 15.00 -7.92 12.99
N THR A 159 15.37 -8.93 13.79
CA THR A 159 14.98 -9.03 15.19
C THR A 159 15.41 -7.74 15.86
N SER A 160 14.45 -6.90 16.19
CA SER A 160 14.60 -5.75 17.05
C SER A 160 14.96 -6.24 18.46
N ALA A 161 16.25 -6.49 18.69
CA ALA A 161 16.80 -6.52 20.04
C ALA A 161 16.90 -5.06 20.49
N SER A 162 16.23 -4.79 21.62
CA SER A 162 16.31 -3.62 22.48
C SER A 162 15.87 -2.27 21.90
N GLY A 163 14.84 -1.73 22.59
CA GLY A 163 14.41 -0.35 22.45
C GLY A 163 15.53 0.63 22.75
N GLU A 164 15.94 1.34 21.72
CA GLU A 164 16.53 2.64 21.82
C GLU A 164 15.96 3.49 20.69
N GLN A 165 15.36 4.59 21.09
CA GLN A 165 14.98 5.70 20.22
C GLN A 165 16.22 6.12 19.42
N SER A 166 16.39 5.61 18.21
CA SER A 166 17.38 6.16 17.31
C SER A 166 16.71 7.20 16.43
N ASN A 167 17.14 8.43 16.64
CA ASN A 167 16.95 9.59 15.79
C ASN A 167 16.86 9.20 14.31
N LYS A 168 15.81 9.71 13.65
CA LYS A 168 15.68 9.75 12.19
C LYS A 168 16.89 10.46 11.60
N SER A 169 17.98 9.73 11.38
CA SER A 169 18.95 10.10 10.38
C SER A 169 18.42 9.61 9.04
N THR A 170 18.00 10.54 8.21
CA THR A 170 17.76 10.41 6.77
C THR A 170 19.05 9.99 6.07
N GLY A 171 19.47 8.76 6.29
CA GLY A 171 20.46 8.06 5.50
C GLY A 171 19.71 7.29 4.42
N ASN A 172 19.92 7.66 3.18
CA ASN A 172 19.39 7.08 1.95
C ASN A 172 19.85 5.62 1.82
N ALA A 173 19.29 4.70 2.63
CA ALA A 173 19.43 3.26 2.46
C ALA A 173 18.48 2.84 1.32
N GLY A 174 18.89 3.19 0.09
CA GLY A 174 18.12 2.93 -1.11
C GLY A 174 17.94 1.44 -1.37
N TYR A 175 16.92 1.09 -2.11
CA TYR A 175 16.74 -0.24 -2.68
C TYR A 175 17.95 -0.56 -3.57
N LYS A 176 18.54 -1.76 -3.44
CA LYS A 176 19.59 -2.20 -4.34
C LYS A 176 18.99 -2.53 -5.71
N SER A 177 19.69 -2.16 -6.78
CA SER A 177 19.24 -2.51 -8.13
C SER A 177 19.26 -4.02 -8.32
N LEU A 178 18.19 -4.55 -8.89
CA LEU A 178 18.04 -5.97 -9.23
C LEU A 178 18.22 -6.14 -10.73
N ASP A 179 19.22 -6.95 -11.13
CA ASP A 179 19.46 -7.30 -12.52
C ASP A 179 18.72 -8.61 -12.85
N LEU A 180 17.56 -8.48 -13.51
CA LEU A 180 16.73 -9.63 -13.91
C LEU A 180 17.33 -10.43 -15.07
N ILE A 181 18.16 -9.79 -15.89
CA ILE A 181 18.99 -10.39 -16.95
C ILE A 181 20.38 -9.78 -16.81
N PRO A 182 21.46 -10.59 -16.94
CA PRO A 182 22.82 -10.06 -16.84
C PRO A 182 23.08 -8.92 -17.84
N PRO A 183 23.60 -7.76 -17.39
CA PRO A 183 23.79 -6.58 -18.26
C PRO A 183 24.61 -6.84 -19.52
N ARG A 184 25.53 -7.81 -19.47
CA ARG A 184 26.37 -8.23 -20.61
C ARG A 184 25.57 -8.85 -21.77
N VAL A 185 24.38 -9.39 -21.50
CA VAL A 185 23.54 -10.08 -22.49
C VAL A 185 22.55 -9.12 -23.16
N LEU A 186 22.18 -8.03 -22.50
CA LEU A 186 21.20 -7.07 -23.00
C LEU A 186 21.55 -6.47 -24.37
N PRO A 187 22.80 -6.05 -24.66
CA PRO A 187 23.16 -5.55 -25.99
C PRO A 187 22.95 -6.57 -27.10
N LEU A 188 23.23 -7.86 -26.83
CA LEU A 188 23.06 -8.95 -27.77
C LEU A 188 21.59 -9.19 -28.06
N LEU A 189 20.75 -9.28 -27.04
CA LEU A 189 19.29 -9.40 -27.19
C LEU A 189 18.68 -8.23 -27.95
N ARG A 190 19.18 -7.01 -27.70
CA ARG A 190 18.74 -5.78 -28.41
C ARG A 190 19.05 -5.89 -29.89
N GLU A 191 20.29 -6.32 -30.26
CA GLU A 191 20.68 -6.42 -31.66
C GLU A 191 19.84 -7.47 -32.40
N LEU A 192 19.65 -8.65 -31.82
CA LEU A 192 18.76 -9.69 -32.34
C LEU A 192 17.33 -9.19 -32.53
N ALA A 193 16.78 -8.51 -31.51
CA ALA A 193 15.44 -7.95 -31.56
C ALA A 193 15.31 -6.92 -32.70
N ASN A 194 16.27 -5.99 -32.84
CA ASN A 194 16.27 -5.00 -33.90
C ASN A 194 16.27 -5.61 -35.28
N GLN A 195 17.12 -6.60 -35.52
CA GLN A 195 17.20 -7.29 -36.83
C GLN A 195 15.89 -8.00 -37.17
N MET A 196 15.29 -8.69 -36.19
CA MET A 196 14.03 -9.38 -36.42
C MET A 196 12.86 -8.39 -36.66
N ILE A 197 12.82 -7.28 -35.93
CA ILE A 197 11.79 -6.26 -36.13
C ILE A 197 11.93 -5.61 -37.52
N GLN A 198 13.16 -5.30 -37.96
CA GLN A 198 13.44 -4.79 -39.31
C GLN A 198 13.07 -5.79 -40.41
N ALA A 199 13.15 -7.10 -40.11
CA ALA A 199 12.74 -8.15 -41.02
C ALA A 199 11.22 -8.40 -41.02
N GLY A 200 10.42 -7.66 -40.18
CA GLY A 200 8.96 -7.79 -40.12
C GLY A 200 8.46 -8.85 -39.13
N TYR A 201 9.32 -9.48 -38.33
CA TYR A 201 8.98 -10.53 -37.34
C TYR A 201 8.65 -9.98 -35.95
N GLN A 202 8.04 -8.79 -35.89
CA GLN A 202 7.69 -8.10 -34.65
C GLN A 202 6.79 -8.94 -33.72
N GLN A 203 5.77 -9.60 -34.27
CA GLN A 203 4.81 -10.38 -33.47
C GLN A 203 5.46 -11.62 -32.83
N GLN A 204 6.37 -12.25 -33.54
CA GLN A 204 7.12 -13.42 -33.04
C GLN A 204 7.98 -13.04 -31.84
N ILE A 205 8.73 -11.94 -31.92
CA ILE A 205 9.54 -11.44 -30.81
C ILE A 205 8.69 -11.09 -29.60
N LEU A 206 7.56 -10.40 -29.82
CA LEU A 206 6.61 -10.07 -28.76
C LEU A 206 6.12 -11.33 -28.04
N SER A 207 5.74 -12.37 -28.81
CA SER A 207 5.25 -13.63 -28.24
C SER A 207 6.33 -14.34 -27.44
N ILE A 208 7.55 -14.48 -27.96
CA ILE A 208 8.67 -15.15 -27.29
C ILE A 208 9.02 -14.40 -25.99
N TYR A 209 9.17 -13.08 -26.08
CA TYR A 209 9.51 -12.25 -24.91
C TYR A 209 8.45 -12.36 -23.83
N ARG A 210 7.18 -12.16 -24.19
CA ARG A 210 6.03 -12.27 -23.29
C ARG A 210 5.98 -13.64 -22.61
N GLU A 211 5.97 -14.73 -23.39
CA GLU A 211 5.85 -16.08 -22.86
C GLU A 211 6.97 -16.42 -21.89
N THR A 212 8.21 -16.09 -22.26
CA THR A 212 9.38 -16.37 -21.42
C THR A 212 9.37 -15.53 -20.16
N ARG A 213 9.20 -14.21 -20.27
CA ARG A 213 9.31 -13.30 -19.13
C ARG A 213 8.10 -13.37 -18.20
N SER A 214 6.87 -13.53 -18.75
CA SER A 214 5.69 -13.72 -17.89
C SER A 214 5.80 -15.00 -17.07
N SER A 215 6.24 -16.11 -17.68
CA SER A 215 6.43 -17.38 -16.97
C SER A 215 7.45 -17.22 -15.83
N VAL A 216 8.59 -16.57 -16.08
CA VAL A 216 9.63 -16.31 -15.06
C VAL A 216 9.09 -15.42 -13.94
N MET A 217 8.34 -14.38 -14.29
CA MET A 217 7.73 -13.47 -13.33
C MET A 217 6.69 -14.20 -12.45
N GLU A 218 5.81 -15.00 -13.05
CA GLU A 218 4.82 -15.80 -12.32
C GLU A 218 5.46 -16.81 -11.36
N ILE A 219 6.56 -17.48 -11.79
CA ILE A 219 7.30 -18.40 -10.93
C ILE A 219 7.95 -17.64 -9.77
N THR A 220 8.51 -16.46 -10.02
CA THR A 220 9.09 -15.61 -8.98
C THR A 220 8.05 -15.21 -7.95
N PHE A 221 6.87 -14.77 -8.39
CA PHE A 221 5.75 -14.41 -7.49
C PHE A 221 5.25 -15.61 -6.69
N ARG A 222 5.18 -16.79 -7.30
CA ARG A 222 4.80 -18.04 -6.60
C ARG A 222 5.83 -18.41 -5.53
N LYS A 223 7.13 -18.30 -5.82
CA LYS A 223 8.20 -18.53 -4.85
C LYS A 223 8.16 -17.51 -3.71
N LEU A 224 7.81 -16.28 -3.99
CA LEU A 224 7.62 -15.23 -2.98
C LEU A 224 6.41 -15.50 -2.07
N GLY A 225 5.48 -16.37 -2.50
CA GLY A 225 4.28 -16.72 -1.75
C GLY A 225 3.02 -15.95 -2.15
N VAL A 226 3.05 -15.26 -3.30
CA VAL A 226 1.85 -14.60 -3.83
C VAL A 226 0.89 -15.64 -4.38
N GLU A 227 -0.26 -15.77 -3.73
CA GLU A 227 -1.34 -16.67 -4.14
C GLU A 227 -2.45 -15.88 -4.83
N ARG A 228 -3.12 -16.50 -5.80
CA ARG A 228 -4.35 -15.96 -6.38
C ARG A 228 -5.51 -16.34 -5.49
N LEU A 229 -5.96 -15.42 -4.64
CA LEU A 229 -7.10 -15.62 -3.75
C LEU A 229 -8.34 -14.97 -4.32
N THR A 230 -9.44 -15.70 -4.30
CA THR A 230 -10.75 -15.19 -4.70
C THR A 230 -11.41 -14.47 -3.52
N LYS A 231 -12.49 -13.71 -3.80
CA LYS A 231 -13.28 -13.07 -2.75
C LYS A 231 -13.88 -14.10 -1.78
N GLU A 232 -14.27 -15.26 -2.29
CA GLU A 232 -14.83 -16.37 -1.53
C GLU A 232 -13.77 -16.98 -0.61
N ASP A 233 -12.54 -17.10 -1.05
CA ASP A 233 -11.42 -17.58 -0.23
C ASP A 233 -11.13 -16.64 0.94
N VAL A 234 -11.09 -15.33 0.66
CA VAL A 234 -10.89 -14.28 1.67
C VAL A 234 -12.02 -14.30 2.73
N GLN A 235 -13.28 -14.50 2.30
CA GLN A 235 -14.42 -14.53 3.23
C GLN A 235 -14.42 -15.74 4.15
N LYS A 236 -13.83 -16.87 3.73
CA LYS A 236 -13.75 -18.11 4.52
C LYS A 236 -12.56 -18.17 5.46
N MET A 237 -11.57 -17.28 5.30
CA MET A 237 -10.37 -17.28 6.13
C MET A 237 -10.64 -16.82 7.56
N GLN A 238 -9.97 -17.45 8.52
CA GLN A 238 -9.88 -16.96 9.89
C GLN A 238 -9.06 -15.67 9.94
N TRP A 239 -9.39 -14.81 10.93
CA TRP A 239 -8.81 -13.47 11.02
C TRP A 239 -7.27 -13.49 11.09
N GLU A 240 -6.69 -14.33 11.93
CA GLU A 240 -5.23 -14.41 12.14
C GLU A 240 -4.49 -14.80 10.86
N ALA A 241 -5.05 -15.73 10.09
CA ALA A 241 -4.49 -16.12 8.80
C ALA A 241 -4.62 -15.01 7.75
N LEU A 242 -5.73 -14.28 7.77
CA LEU A 242 -5.98 -13.16 6.86
C LEU A 242 -5.05 -11.99 7.15
N GLU A 243 -4.88 -11.63 8.41
CA GLU A 243 -3.98 -10.56 8.86
C GLU A 243 -2.53 -10.85 8.45
N ALA A 244 -2.04 -12.08 8.67
CA ALA A 244 -0.72 -12.50 8.22
C ALA A 244 -0.55 -12.39 6.70
N LYS A 245 -1.57 -12.78 5.91
CA LYS A 245 -1.55 -12.65 4.45
C LYS A 245 -1.56 -11.18 3.99
N ILE A 246 -2.28 -10.31 4.69
CA ILE A 246 -2.28 -8.87 4.40
C ILE A 246 -0.89 -8.27 4.69
N GLY A 247 -0.27 -8.61 5.82
CA GLY A 247 1.10 -8.20 6.13
C GLY A 247 2.10 -8.62 5.05
N ASN A 248 2.03 -9.88 4.60
CA ASN A 248 2.83 -10.37 3.49
C ASN A 248 2.55 -9.61 2.18
N TRP A 249 1.27 -9.34 1.87
CA TRP A 249 0.89 -8.58 0.68
C TRP A 249 1.50 -7.18 0.63
N ILE A 250 1.60 -6.49 1.76
CA ILE A 250 2.25 -5.18 1.87
C ILE A 250 3.73 -5.28 1.46
N HIS A 251 4.43 -6.31 1.94
CA HIS A 251 5.81 -6.58 1.53
C HIS A 251 5.92 -6.94 0.05
N PHE A 252 5.01 -7.77 -0.45
CA PHE A 252 4.98 -8.17 -1.86
C PHE A 252 4.72 -6.99 -2.78
N MET A 253 3.85 -6.07 -2.41
CA MET A 253 3.61 -4.84 -3.18
C MET A 253 4.89 -3.99 -3.32
N ARG A 254 5.64 -3.81 -2.23
CA ARG A 254 6.93 -3.10 -2.27
C ARG A 254 7.94 -3.79 -3.17
N ILE A 255 8.13 -5.10 -3.00
CA ILE A 255 9.04 -5.91 -3.82
C ILE A 255 8.64 -5.86 -5.29
N ALA A 256 7.35 -6.04 -5.58
CA ALA A 256 6.83 -6.02 -6.93
C ALA A 256 7.13 -4.69 -7.64
N VAL A 257 6.75 -3.58 -7.03
CA VAL A 257 6.86 -2.26 -7.66
C VAL A 257 8.32 -1.78 -7.68
N LYS A 258 9.00 -1.79 -6.52
CA LYS A 258 10.34 -1.20 -6.39
C LYS A 258 11.45 -2.05 -7.03
N LEU A 259 11.29 -3.37 -7.14
CA LEU A 259 12.32 -4.28 -7.63
C LEU A 259 11.92 -4.99 -8.92
N LEU A 260 10.82 -5.75 -8.93
CA LEU A 260 10.48 -6.64 -10.05
C LEU A 260 9.97 -5.86 -11.26
N PHE A 261 8.97 -5.00 -11.13
CA PHE A 261 8.42 -4.23 -12.24
C PHE A 261 9.39 -3.15 -12.71
N SER A 262 10.09 -2.48 -11.79
CA SER A 262 11.15 -1.54 -12.12
C SER A 262 12.31 -2.22 -12.87
N GLY A 263 12.70 -3.43 -12.45
CA GLY A 263 13.72 -4.23 -13.13
C GLY A 263 13.28 -4.66 -14.52
N GLU A 264 12.04 -5.15 -14.68
CA GLU A 264 11.48 -5.56 -15.98
C GLU A 264 11.37 -4.37 -16.94
N LYS A 265 10.95 -3.20 -16.44
CA LYS A 265 10.95 -1.98 -17.25
C LYS A 265 12.34 -1.67 -17.80
N LYS A 266 13.39 -1.74 -16.96
CA LYS A 266 14.78 -1.55 -17.40
C LYS A 266 15.20 -2.53 -18.48
N VAL A 267 14.81 -3.81 -18.35
CA VAL A 267 15.10 -4.84 -19.35
C VAL A 267 14.40 -4.52 -20.67
N CYS A 268 13.11 -4.16 -20.64
CA CYS A 268 12.37 -3.75 -21.83
C CYS A 268 12.96 -2.49 -22.48
N ASP A 269 13.35 -1.49 -21.64
CA ASP A 269 13.95 -0.24 -22.11
C ASP A 269 15.28 -0.47 -22.83
N GLU A 270 16.08 -1.46 -22.40
CA GLU A 270 17.35 -1.78 -23.04
C GLU A 270 17.18 -2.64 -24.29
N ILE A 271 16.34 -3.66 -24.27
CA ILE A 271 16.15 -4.57 -25.42
C ILE A 271 15.42 -3.86 -26.57
N PHE A 272 14.33 -3.14 -26.27
CA PHE A 272 13.45 -2.51 -27.27
C PHE A 272 13.66 -1.01 -27.38
N LYS A 273 14.88 -0.52 -27.11
CA LYS A 273 15.21 0.91 -27.08
C LYS A 273 14.81 1.68 -28.35
N ALA A 274 14.88 1.03 -29.52
CA ALA A 274 14.62 1.65 -30.80
C ALA A 274 13.13 1.93 -31.08
N ILE A 275 12.19 1.21 -30.43
CA ILE A 275 10.77 1.25 -30.74
C ILE A 275 9.94 1.33 -29.46
N GLU A 276 9.54 2.53 -29.11
CA GLU A 276 8.81 2.84 -27.88
C GLU A 276 7.48 2.06 -27.75
N SER A 277 6.74 1.91 -28.83
CA SER A 277 5.45 1.19 -28.81
C SER A 277 5.61 -0.29 -28.42
N ILE A 278 6.66 -0.95 -28.94
CA ILE A 278 6.98 -2.33 -28.61
C ILE A 278 7.43 -2.46 -27.17
N ARG A 279 8.32 -1.57 -26.74
CA ARG A 279 8.85 -1.50 -25.39
C ARG A 279 7.75 -1.47 -24.34
N ILE A 280 6.80 -0.54 -24.49
CA ILE A 280 5.68 -0.37 -23.54
C ILE A 280 4.72 -1.56 -23.61
N LEU A 281 4.45 -2.08 -24.81
CA LEU A 281 3.56 -3.22 -24.99
C LEU A 281 4.13 -4.48 -24.35
N CYS A 282 5.41 -4.81 -24.59
CA CYS A 282 6.08 -5.95 -23.97
C CYS A 282 6.02 -5.87 -22.44
N PHE A 283 6.33 -4.71 -21.88
CA PHE A 283 6.30 -4.50 -20.44
C PHE A 283 4.87 -4.71 -19.88
N ALA A 284 3.87 -4.11 -20.51
CA ALA A 284 2.48 -4.25 -20.10
C ALA A 284 2.01 -5.71 -20.12
N GLU A 285 2.30 -6.45 -21.21
CA GLU A 285 1.88 -7.84 -21.35
C GLU A 285 2.59 -8.78 -20.37
N VAL A 286 3.88 -8.57 -20.09
CA VAL A 286 4.63 -9.36 -19.11
C VAL A 286 4.12 -9.16 -17.69
N THR A 287 3.79 -7.93 -17.31
CA THR A 287 3.45 -7.59 -15.93
C THR A 287 1.97 -7.71 -15.58
N SER A 288 1.08 -7.69 -16.57
CA SER A 288 -0.39 -7.63 -16.39
C SER A 288 -0.95 -8.71 -15.46
N GLY A 289 -0.51 -9.98 -15.63
CA GLY A 289 -0.97 -11.09 -14.81
C GLY A 289 -0.59 -10.97 -13.34
N CYS A 290 0.63 -10.51 -13.06
CA CYS A 290 1.13 -10.32 -11.70
C CYS A 290 0.47 -9.10 -11.03
N VAL A 291 0.32 -7.99 -11.75
CA VAL A 291 -0.39 -6.80 -11.28
C VAL A 291 -1.84 -7.15 -10.93
N SER A 292 -2.54 -7.84 -11.84
CA SER A 292 -3.92 -8.28 -11.60
C SER A 292 -4.04 -9.18 -10.36
N SER A 293 -3.09 -10.09 -10.13
CA SER A 293 -3.10 -10.97 -8.94
C SER A 293 -2.94 -10.19 -7.64
N LEU A 294 -2.03 -9.22 -7.61
CA LEU A 294 -1.81 -8.37 -6.44
C LEU A 294 -3.00 -7.45 -6.15
N LEU A 295 -3.51 -6.77 -7.18
CA LEU A 295 -4.62 -5.82 -7.00
C LEU A 295 -5.95 -6.51 -6.69
N SER A 296 -6.20 -7.72 -7.26
CA SER A 296 -7.42 -8.47 -6.97
C SER A 296 -7.49 -8.95 -5.52
N PHE A 297 -6.37 -9.31 -4.89
CA PHE A 297 -6.34 -9.61 -3.46
C PHE A 297 -6.71 -8.38 -2.62
N GLY A 298 -6.09 -7.24 -2.89
CA GLY A 298 -6.43 -5.98 -2.21
C GLY A 298 -7.90 -5.61 -2.37
N ASP A 299 -8.45 -5.79 -3.57
CA ASP A 299 -9.87 -5.53 -3.84
C ASP A 299 -10.80 -6.50 -3.10
N ALA A 300 -10.42 -7.77 -2.98
CA ALA A 300 -11.18 -8.76 -2.21
C ALA A 300 -11.21 -8.40 -0.71
N ILE A 301 -10.10 -7.92 -0.15
CA ILE A 301 -10.06 -7.41 1.23
C ILE A 301 -10.96 -6.19 1.40
N ALA A 302 -10.83 -5.20 0.52
CA ALA A 302 -11.62 -3.97 0.59
C ALA A 302 -13.14 -4.23 0.49
N ARG A 303 -13.54 -5.27 -0.24
CA ARG A 303 -14.96 -5.67 -0.38
C ARG A 303 -15.43 -6.70 0.65
N SER A 304 -14.55 -7.19 1.51
CA SER A 304 -14.93 -8.16 2.54
C SER A 304 -15.79 -7.52 3.63
N LYS A 305 -16.47 -8.34 4.46
CA LYS A 305 -17.28 -7.84 5.56
C LYS A 305 -16.44 -6.94 6.48
N ARG A 306 -16.94 -5.74 6.76
CA ARG A 306 -16.30 -4.80 7.67
C ARG A 306 -16.37 -5.28 9.11
N SER A 307 -15.31 -5.05 9.86
CA SER A 307 -15.26 -5.19 11.31
C SER A 307 -14.27 -4.16 11.87
N PRO A 308 -14.41 -3.73 13.12
CA PRO A 308 -13.52 -2.74 13.71
C PRO A 308 -12.03 -3.11 13.63
N GLU A 309 -11.70 -4.39 13.81
CA GLU A 309 -10.32 -4.89 13.80
C GLU A 309 -9.66 -4.75 12.42
N LYS A 310 -10.46 -4.79 11.35
CA LYS A 310 -9.96 -4.62 9.98
C LYS A 310 -9.52 -3.20 9.64
N LEU A 311 -9.92 -2.21 10.43
CA LEU A 311 -9.58 -0.81 10.13
C LEU A 311 -8.07 -0.62 9.98
N PHE A 312 -7.28 -1.13 10.91
CA PHE A 312 -5.83 -0.92 10.95
C PHE A 312 -5.13 -1.55 9.74
N VAL A 313 -5.49 -2.77 9.38
CA VAL A 313 -4.94 -3.40 8.18
C VAL A 313 -5.39 -2.72 6.88
N LEU A 314 -6.59 -2.15 6.83
CA LEU A 314 -7.04 -1.34 5.69
C LEU A 314 -6.24 -0.04 5.59
N LEU A 315 -5.89 0.59 6.72
CA LEU A 315 -5.03 1.77 6.76
C LEU A 315 -3.61 1.44 6.31
N ASP A 316 -3.04 0.32 6.74
CA ASP A 316 -1.73 -0.15 6.26
C ASP A 316 -1.72 -0.41 4.75
N MET A 317 -2.77 -1.06 4.23
CA MET A 317 -2.93 -1.30 2.80
C MET A 317 -3.10 0.01 2.00
N TYR A 318 -3.85 0.96 2.53
CA TYR A 318 -4.00 2.28 1.92
C TYR A 318 -2.68 3.05 1.92
N GLU A 319 -1.93 3.01 3.02
CA GLU A 319 -0.65 3.69 3.16
C GLU A 319 0.38 3.17 2.17
N ILE A 320 0.51 1.85 2.02
CA ILE A 320 1.43 1.25 1.04
C ILE A 320 1.03 1.59 -0.41
N MET A 321 -0.25 1.57 -0.73
CA MET A 321 -0.72 1.95 -2.07
C MET A 321 -0.41 3.41 -2.38
N ARG A 322 -0.55 4.30 -1.42
CA ARG A 322 -0.17 5.71 -1.57
C ARG A 322 1.33 5.92 -1.67
N GLU A 323 2.11 5.22 -0.83
CA GLU A 323 3.58 5.26 -0.92
C GLU A 323 4.06 4.89 -2.32
N LEU A 324 3.46 3.87 -2.93
CA LEU A 324 3.87 3.34 -4.22
C LEU A 324 3.24 4.06 -5.43
N GLN A 325 2.24 4.92 -5.23
CA GLN A 325 1.53 5.59 -6.32
C GLN A 325 2.45 6.33 -7.31
N PRO A 326 3.45 7.14 -6.88
CA PRO A 326 4.33 7.86 -7.81
C PRO A 326 5.16 6.92 -8.68
N GLU A 327 5.65 5.82 -8.10
CA GLU A 327 6.40 4.81 -8.83
C GLU A 327 5.51 4.04 -9.80
N ILE A 328 4.30 3.68 -9.39
CA ILE A 328 3.33 3.01 -10.26
C ILE A 328 3.03 3.89 -11.49
N GLU A 329 2.81 5.20 -11.31
CA GLU A 329 2.58 6.14 -12.40
C GLU A 329 3.77 6.24 -13.35
N THR A 330 4.99 6.22 -12.80
CA THR A 330 6.24 6.30 -13.58
C THR A 330 6.55 4.98 -14.29
N ILE A 331 6.37 3.83 -13.62
CA ILE A 331 6.71 2.51 -14.17
C ILE A 331 5.71 2.12 -15.25
N PHE A 332 4.43 2.30 -15.02
CA PHE A 332 3.34 1.90 -15.92
C PHE A 332 2.90 3.04 -16.85
N GLU A 333 3.85 3.76 -17.47
CA GLU A 333 3.56 4.81 -18.44
C GLU A 333 2.97 4.27 -19.76
N GLY A 334 2.30 5.13 -20.53
CA GLY A 334 1.77 4.81 -21.85
C GLY A 334 0.38 4.16 -21.87
N LYS A 335 -0.19 4.09 -23.09
CA LYS A 335 -1.56 3.58 -23.32
C LYS A 335 -1.77 2.12 -22.90
N PRO A 336 -0.87 1.17 -23.20
CA PRO A 336 -1.06 -0.24 -22.80
C PRO A 336 -1.15 -0.47 -21.30
N CYS A 337 -0.62 0.45 -20.48
CA CYS A 337 -0.59 0.35 -19.01
C CYS A 337 -1.73 1.12 -18.31
N ILE A 338 -2.63 1.79 -19.05
CA ILE A 338 -3.70 2.62 -18.47
C ILE A 338 -4.57 1.80 -17.50
N GLU A 339 -5.02 0.63 -17.91
CA GLU A 339 -5.89 -0.22 -17.11
C GLU A 339 -5.24 -0.61 -15.77
N MET A 340 -3.94 -0.91 -15.77
CA MET A 340 -3.20 -1.26 -14.55
C MET A 340 -3.10 -0.05 -13.59
N ARG A 341 -2.83 1.15 -14.10
CA ARG A 341 -2.79 2.37 -13.30
C ARG A 341 -4.16 2.74 -12.72
N GLU A 342 -5.21 2.66 -13.55
CA GLU A 342 -6.58 2.93 -13.12
C GLU A 342 -7.05 1.93 -12.08
N SER A 343 -6.69 0.64 -12.24
CA SER A 343 -6.98 -0.41 -11.26
C SER A 343 -6.28 -0.15 -9.93
N ALA A 344 -5.01 0.25 -9.94
CA ALA A 344 -4.27 0.60 -8.73
C ALA A 344 -4.88 1.83 -8.04
N THR A 345 -5.20 2.89 -8.79
CA THR A 345 -5.86 4.09 -8.27
C THR A 345 -7.25 3.78 -7.72
N SER A 346 -8.02 2.93 -8.41
CA SER A 346 -9.34 2.48 -7.97
C SER A 346 -9.27 1.68 -6.67
N LEU A 347 -8.26 0.81 -6.52
CA LEU A 347 -8.02 0.08 -5.27
C LEU A 347 -7.70 1.04 -4.13
N THR A 348 -6.81 2.01 -4.33
CA THR A 348 -6.46 3.01 -3.32
C THR A 348 -7.69 3.78 -2.83
N LYS A 349 -8.52 4.26 -3.75
CA LYS A 349 -9.78 4.95 -3.41
C LYS A 349 -10.75 4.06 -2.65
N ARG A 350 -10.86 2.77 -3.04
CA ARG A 350 -11.74 1.82 -2.36
C ARG A 350 -11.27 1.47 -0.96
N LEU A 351 -9.97 1.30 -0.76
CA LEU A 351 -9.38 1.11 0.56
C LEU A 351 -9.67 2.31 1.47
N ALA A 352 -9.49 3.54 0.96
CA ALA A 352 -9.83 4.76 1.68
C ALA A 352 -11.32 4.82 2.07
N GLN A 353 -12.21 4.55 1.12
CA GLN A 353 -13.65 4.56 1.37
C GLN A 353 -14.06 3.49 2.39
N THR A 354 -13.55 2.26 2.26
CA THR A 354 -13.87 1.16 3.17
C THR A 354 -13.31 1.42 4.58
N ALA A 355 -12.11 1.99 4.69
CA ALA A 355 -11.54 2.39 5.98
C ALA A 355 -12.38 3.49 6.65
N HIS A 356 -12.81 4.50 5.88
CA HIS A 356 -13.70 5.56 6.37
C HIS A 356 -15.04 5.02 6.88
N GLU A 357 -15.69 4.13 6.13
CA GLU A 357 -16.93 3.48 6.53
C GLU A 357 -16.75 2.56 7.75
N THR A 358 -15.65 1.79 7.80
CA THR A 358 -15.34 0.91 8.94
C THR A 358 -15.11 1.72 10.22
N PHE A 359 -14.52 2.90 10.09
CA PHE A 359 -14.32 3.82 11.20
C PHE A 359 -15.65 4.38 11.72
N GLY A 360 -16.60 4.72 10.82
CA GLY A 360 -17.96 5.11 11.20
C GLY A 360 -18.75 3.97 11.88
N ASP A 361 -18.63 2.76 11.36
CA ASP A 361 -19.28 1.57 11.94
C ASP A 361 -18.81 1.26 13.37
N PHE A 362 -17.59 1.69 13.77
CA PHE A 362 -17.08 1.47 15.11
C PHE A 362 -17.86 2.22 16.20
N GLU A 363 -18.25 3.46 15.94
CA GLU A 363 -19.09 4.25 16.85
C GLU A 363 -20.40 3.50 17.16
N ASP A 364 -21.07 3.03 16.12
CA ASP A 364 -22.30 2.24 16.23
C ASP A 364 -22.08 0.91 16.98
N ALA A 365 -20.97 0.24 16.73
CA ALA A 365 -20.62 -1.02 17.41
C ALA A 365 -20.41 -0.82 18.91
N VAL A 366 -19.77 0.28 19.31
CA VAL A 366 -19.57 0.63 20.73
C VAL A 366 -20.89 0.99 21.40
N GLU A 367 -21.75 1.79 20.76
CA GLU A 367 -23.04 2.18 21.34
C GLU A 367 -23.97 0.98 21.52
N LYS A 368 -24.02 0.09 20.53
CA LYS A 368 -24.93 -1.07 20.49
C LYS A 368 -24.35 -2.33 21.14
N ASP A 369 -23.16 -2.26 21.76
CA ASP A 369 -22.57 -3.43 22.40
C ASP A 369 -23.49 -3.98 23.51
N ALA A 370 -24.10 -5.12 23.23
CA ALA A 370 -25.07 -5.79 24.11
C ALA A 370 -24.44 -6.87 24.98
N THR A 371 -23.10 -6.89 25.13
CA THR A 371 -22.45 -7.89 25.99
C THR A 371 -22.97 -7.77 27.41
N LYS A 372 -23.54 -8.90 27.90
CA LYS A 372 -24.12 -9.00 29.25
C LYS A 372 -23.09 -9.30 30.34
N THR A 373 -21.83 -8.99 30.08
CA THR A 373 -20.77 -9.20 31.05
C THR A 373 -20.92 -8.17 32.18
N THR A 374 -21.69 -8.52 33.20
CA THR A 374 -21.73 -7.75 34.44
C THR A 374 -20.46 -8.00 35.20
N VAL A 375 -19.70 -6.97 35.49
CA VAL A 375 -18.50 -7.04 36.32
C VAL A 375 -18.95 -6.93 37.77
N MET A 376 -19.06 -8.10 38.45
CA MET A 376 -19.71 -8.24 39.76
C MET A 376 -19.07 -7.41 40.87
N ASP A 377 -17.81 -7.07 40.74
CA ASP A 377 -17.00 -6.28 41.70
C ASP A 377 -16.94 -4.78 41.38
N GLY A 378 -17.59 -4.34 40.29
CA GLY A 378 -17.61 -2.93 39.89
C GLY A 378 -16.30 -2.41 39.28
N THR A 379 -15.35 -3.27 38.90
CA THR A 379 -14.10 -2.88 38.24
C THR A 379 -14.34 -2.33 36.81
N VAL A 380 -13.26 -2.01 36.09
CA VAL A 380 -13.31 -1.51 34.71
C VAL A 380 -13.88 -2.58 33.77
N HIS A 381 -14.89 -2.21 32.99
CA HIS A 381 -15.52 -3.10 32.02
C HIS A 381 -14.59 -3.40 30.84
N PRO A 382 -14.52 -4.64 30.31
CA PRO A 382 -13.67 -4.99 29.16
C PRO A 382 -13.89 -4.08 27.96
N LEU A 383 -15.14 -3.69 27.65
CA LEU A 383 -15.45 -2.72 26.59
C LEU A 383 -14.70 -1.40 26.75
N THR A 384 -14.56 -0.89 27.98
CA THR A 384 -13.85 0.36 28.25
C THR A 384 -12.37 0.23 27.86
N SER A 385 -11.72 -0.86 28.26
CA SER A 385 -10.34 -1.13 27.90
C SER A 385 -10.16 -1.32 26.39
N TYR A 386 -11.08 -2.03 25.75
CA TYR A 386 -11.07 -2.26 24.30
C TYR A 386 -11.17 -0.95 23.53
N VAL A 387 -12.18 -0.11 23.82
CA VAL A 387 -12.38 1.17 23.11
C VAL A 387 -11.19 2.12 23.33
N ILE A 388 -10.67 2.19 24.56
CA ILE A 388 -9.51 3.05 24.86
C ILE A 388 -8.26 2.60 24.13
N ASN A 389 -8.00 1.29 24.04
CA ASN A 389 -6.87 0.77 23.26
C ASN A 389 -7.06 1.02 21.77
N TYR A 390 -8.27 0.82 21.25
CA TYR A 390 -8.60 1.14 19.86
C TYR A 390 -8.32 2.61 19.52
N VAL A 391 -8.78 3.53 20.37
CA VAL A 391 -8.52 4.96 20.20
C VAL A 391 -7.01 5.27 20.27
N LYS A 392 -6.23 4.61 21.12
CA LYS A 392 -4.77 4.78 21.13
C LYS A 392 -4.14 4.38 19.81
N PHE A 393 -4.51 3.21 19.27
CA PHE A 393 -4.00 2.78 17.95
C PHE A 393 -4.40 3.72 16.81
N LEU A 394 -5.56 4.37 16.89
CA LEU A 394 -5.93 5.40 15.89
C LEU A 394 -4.94 6.57 15.82
N PHE A 395 -4.28 6.88 16.95
CA PHE A 395 -3.28 7.95 16.96
C PHE A 395 -2.00 7.59 16.23
N ASP A 396 -1.62 6.32 16.21
CA ASP A 396 -0.47 5.83 15.44
C ASP A 396 -0.69 6.09 13.93
N TYR A 397 -1.95 6.10 13.48
CA TYR A 397 -2.37 6.38 12.10
C TYR A 397 -2.84 7.83 11.86
N ARG A 398 -2.53 8.77 12.75
CA ARG A 398 -3.04 10.15 12.67
C ARG A 398 -2.74 10.84 11.33
N SER A 399 -1.54 10.65 10.78
CA SER A 399 -1.14 11.20 9.48
C SER A 399 -1.93 10.59 8.33
N THR A 400 -2.09 9.27 8.35
CA THR A 400 -2.81 8.49 7.35
C THR A 400 -4.30 8.83 7.36
N LEU A 401 -4.90 8.93 8.56
CA LEU A 401 -6.30 9.33 8.73
C LEU A 401 -6.57 10.77 8.25
N LYS A 402 -5.64 11.70 8.50
CA LYS A 402 -5.76 13.06 7.97
C LYS A 402 -5.82 13.07 6.44
N GLN A 403 -4.92 12.34 5.80
CA GLN A 403 -4.88 12.23 4.34
C GLN A 403 -6.15 11.57 3.79
N LEU A 404 -6.59 10.48 4.43
CA LEU A 404 -7.79 9.75 4.07
C LEU A 404 -9.04 10.65 4.13
N PHE A 405 -9.21 11.41 5.21
CA PHE A 405 -10.34 12.32 5.35
C PHE A 405 -10.29 13.47 4.33
N GLN A 406 -9.10 13.97 4.01
CA GLN A 406 -8.93 14.98 2.97
C GLN A 406 -9.35 14.46 1.60
N GLU A 407 -9.03 13.21 1.27
CA GLU A 407 -9.40 12.59 -0.01
C GLU A 407 -10.89 12.26 -0.12
N VAL A 408 -11.49 11.80 0.98
CA VAL A 408 -12.90 11.34 0.98
C VAL A 408 -13.88 12.49 1.19
N SER A 409 -13.58 13.45 2.08
CA SER A 409 -14.54 14.47 2.53
C SER A 409 -14.20 15.90 2.13
N GLY A 410 -12.98 16.18 1.66
CA GLY A 410 -12.57 17.52 1.19
C GLY A 410 -12.42 18.60 2.27
N ASP A 411 -12.67 18.29 3.55
CA ASP A 411 -12.80 19.26 4.65
C ASP A 411 -11.63 19.24 5.65
N ASN A 412 -11.66 20.21 6.58
CA ASN A 412 -10.65 20.45 7.63
C ASN A 412 -10.42 19.21 8.52
N THR A 413 -9.40 18.45 8.21
CA THR A 413 -9.13 17.08 8.68
C THR A 413 -8.83 16.94 10.18
N GLY A 414 -8.33 17.99 10.83
CA GLY A 414 -8.03 17.97 12.27
C GLY A 414 -9.30 17.99 13.14
N ALA A 415 -10.28 18.81 12.74
CA ALA A 415 -11.56 18.90 13.43
C ALA A 415 -12.40 17.61 13.29
N GLN A 416 -12.28 16.94 12.15
CA GLN A 416 -13.04 15.71 11.87
C GLN A 416 -12.59 14.54 12.75
N LEU A 417 -11.28 14.32 12.91
CA LEU A 417 -10.74 13.29 13.79
C LEU A 417 -11.11 13.55 15.25
N ALA A 418 -11.06 14.82 15.70
CA ALA A 418 -11.48 15.22 17.04
C ALA A 418 -12.98 14.97 17.25
N ALA A 419 -13.82 15.33 16.28
CA ALA A 419 -15.26 15.11 16.34
C ALA A 419 -15.61 13.62 16.45
N ILE A 420 -14.99 12.76 15.63
CA ILE A 420 -15.26 11.32 15.66
C ILE A 420 -14.75 10.71 16.96
N THR A 421 -13.55 11.06 17.44
CA THR A 421 -13.03 10.60 18.74
C THR A 421 -13.97 10.99 19.87
N THR A 422 -14.51 12.22 19.83
CA THR A 422 -15.51 12.68 20.82
C THR A 422 -16.77 11.84 20.76
N ARG A 423 -17.30 11.51 19.58
CA ARG A 423 -18.49 10.66 19.43
C ARG A 423 -18.27 9.23 19.93
N ILE A 424 -17.10 8.63 19.64
CA ILE A 424 -16.74 7.30 20.17
C ILE A 424 -16.72 7.32 21.69
N MET A 425 -16.14 8.35 22.32
CA MET A 425 -16.14 8.48 23.77
C MET A 425 -17.54 8.69 24.34
N GLN A 426 -18.40 9.43 23.64
CA GLN A 426 -19.79 9.62 24.01
C GLN A 426 -20.60 8.30 23.91
N ALA A 427 -20.42 7.55 22.82
CA ALA A 427 -21.02 6.24 22.62
C ALA A 427 -20.63 5.25 23.73
N LEU A 428 -19.34 5.21 24.09
CA LEU A 428 -18.86 4.42 25.20
C LEU A 428 -19.53 4.80 26.52
N GLN A 429 -19.61 6.10 26.82
CA GLN A 429 -20.23 6.59 28.05
C GLN A 429 -21.73 6.21 28.09
N THR A 430 -22.46 6.40 26.99
CA THR A 430 -23.88 6.02 26.87
C THR A 430 -24.07 4.52 27.10
N ASN A 431 -23.21 3.67 26.54
CA ASN A 431 -23.25 2.22 26.73
C ASN A 431 -22.97 1.84 28.20
N LEU A 432 -21.95 2.46 28.82
CA LEU A 432 -21.64 2.23 30.25
C LEU A 432 -22.78 2.65 31.17
N ASP A 433 -23.47 3.76 30.88
CA ASP A 433 -24.67 4.20 31.60
C ASP A 433 -25.79 3.16 31.46
N GLY A 434 -25.97 2.59 30.26
CA GLY A 434 -26.89 1.49 30.02
C GLY A 434 -26.55 0.23 30.84
N LYS A 435 -25.30 -0.18 30.83
CA LYS A 435 -24.79 -1.34 31.59
C LYS A 435 -24.89 -1.14 33.11
N SER A 436 -24.67 0.08 33.59
CA SER A 436 -24.76 0.43 34.99
C SER A 436 -26.14 0.20 35.60
N LYS A 437 -27.19 0.30 34.80
CA LYS A 437 -28.59 0.05 35.24
C LYS A 437 -28.89 -1.43 35.50
N GLN A 438 -28.01 -2.34 35.13
CA GLN A 438 -28.16 -3.78 35.38
C GLN A 438 -27.79 -4.15 36.82
N TYR A 439 -27.06 -3.30 37.55
CA TYR A 439 -26.73 -3.54 38.95
C TYR A 439 -27.93 -3.30 39.86
N LYS A 440 -28.24 -4.27 40.75
CA LYS A 440 -29.28 -4.15 41.78
C LYS A 440 -28.86 -3.22 42.90
N ASP A 441 -27.58 -3.16 43.20
CA ASP A 441 -27.01 -2.28 44.21
C ASP A 441 -26.63 -0.93 43.63
N THR A 442 -27.37 0.11 44.03
CA THR A 442 -27.15 1.48 43.56
C THR A 442 -25.79 2.05 43.96
N SER A 443 -25.16 1.57 45.05
CA SER A 443 -23.81 1.96 45.45
C SER A 443 -22.76 1.38 44.49
N LEU A 444 -22.94 0.10 44.08
CA LEU A 444 -22.10 -0.55 43.10
C LEU A 444 -22.23 0.08 41.71
N THR A 445 -23.45 0.51 41.33
CA THR A 445 -23.69 1.32 40.10
C THR A 445 -22.78 2.54 40.06
N GLN A 446 -22.72 3.30 41.17
CA GLN A 446 -21.91 4.51 41.24
C GLN A 446 -20.40 4.20 41.22
N LEU A 447 -19.99 3.13 41.90
CA LEU A 447 -18.59 2.68 41.89
C LEU A 447 -18.14 2.24 40.50
N PHE A 448 -18.97 1.48 39.78
CA PHE A 448 -18.73 1.04 38.42
C PHE A 448 -18.53 2.24 37.46
N LEU A 449 -19.44 3.20 37.48
CA LEU A 449 -19.33 4.40 36.65
C LEU A 449 -18.09 5.21 37.00
N MET A 450 -17.82 5.39 38.30
CA MET A 450 -16.61 6.09 38.79
C MET A 450 -15.33 5.44 38.24
N ASN A 451 -15.19 4.10 38.38
CA ASN A 451 -14.02 3.37 37.92
C ASN A 451 -13.81 3.48 36.41
N ASN A 452 -14.87 3.29 35.63
CA ASN A 452 -14.80 3.32 34.18
C ASN A 452 -14.48 4.72 33.64
N ILE A 453 -15.16 5.77 34.12
CA ILE A 453 -14.89 7.14 33.69
C ILE A 453 -13.50 7.58 34.16
N HIS A 454 -13.06 7.19 35.36
CA HIS A 454 -11.70 7.47 35.83
C HIS A 454 -10.65 6.82 34.90
N TYR A 455 -10.83 5.56 34.52
CA TYR A 455 -9.96 4.85 33.60
C TYR A 455 -9.86 5.58 32.24
N ILE A 456 -11.00 6.02 31.68
CA ILE A 456 -11.05 6.81 30.45
C ILE A 456 -10.25 8.11 30.61
N VAL A 457 -10.53 8.89 31.64
CA VAL A 457 -9.84 10.19 31.89
C VAL A 457 -8.34 10.00 32.06
N ARG A 458 -7.93 9.00 32.84
CA ARG A 458 -6.50 8.70 33.07
C ARG A 458 -5.79 8.32 31.78
N SER A 459 -6.43 7.50 30.95
CA SER A 459 -5.89 7.05 29.66
C SER A 459 -5.78 8.21 28.66
N VAL A 460 -6.81 9.05 28.54
CA VAL A 460 -6.77 10.24 27.70
C VAL A 460 -5.66 11.19 28.11
N ARG A 461 -5.50 11.47 29.41
CA ARG A 461 -4.42 12.34 29.92
C ARG A 461 -3.01 11.87 29.59
N ARG A 462 -2.81 10.56 29.44
CA ARG A 462 -1.50 9.92 29.17
C ARG A 462 -1.26 9.64 27.69
N SER A 463 -2.16 10.05 26.82
CA SER A 463 -2.09 9.81 25.39
C SER A 463 -2.26 11.11 24.60
N GLU A 464 -1.92 11.09 23.33
CA GLU A 464 -2.16 12.20 22.39
C GLU A 464 -3.64 12.58 22.24
N ALA A 465 -4.57 11.71 22.69
CA ALA A 465 -6.00 12.02 22.71
C ALA A 465 -6.30 13.28 23.51
N LYS A 466 -5.47 13.66 24.51
CA LYS A 466 -5.59 14.89 25.25
C LYS A 466 -5.54 16.12 24.34
N ASP A 467 -4.65 16.13 23.35
CA ASP A 467 -4.47 17.27 22.44
C ASP A 467 -5.69 17.47 21.51
N LEU A 468 -6.40 16.39 21.21
CA LEU A 468 -7.63 16.44 20.39
C LEU A 468 -8.89 16.78 21.19
N LEU A 469 -9.04 16.19 22.37
CA LEU A 469 -10.25 16.37 23.20
C LEU A 469 -10.19 17.66 24.03
N GLY A 470 -8.98 18.11 24.35
CA GLY A 470 -8.72 19.33 25.11
C GLY A 470 -8.79 19.16 26.63
N ASP A 471 -8.21 20.13 27.36
CA ASP A 471 -8.19 20.13 28.82
C ASP A 471 -9.60 20.31 29.42
N ASP A 472 -10.50 21.02 28.75
CA ASP A 472 -11.90 21.21 29.19
C ASP A 472 -12.65 19.88 29.25
N TRP A 473 -12.45 19.00 28.28
CA TRP A 473 -13.03 17.65 28.27
C TRP A 473 -12.54 16.84 29.48
N VAL A 474 -11.23 16.87 29.72
CA VAL A 474 -10.59 16.18 30.86
C VAL A 474 -11.15 16.70 32.17
N GLN A 475 -11.25 18.01 32.36
CA GLN A 475 -11.77 18.61 33.60
C GLN A 475 -13.26 18.29 33.81
N ARG A 476 -14.06 18.32 32.76
CA ARG A 476 -15.48 17.94 32.83
C ARG A 476 -15.65 16.50 33.30
N HIS A 477 -14.90 15.57 32.74
CA HIS A 477 -15.01 14.15 33.09
C HIS A 477 -14.41 13.85 34.49
N ARG A 478 -13.39 14.57 34.93
CA ARG A 478 -12.92 14.54 36.32
C ARG A 478 -14.04 14.93 37.30
N ARG A 479 -14.84 15.96 36.98
CA ARG A 479 -15.98 16.36 37.82
C ARG A 479 -17.04 15.25 37.86
N ILE A 480 -17.28 14.55 36.75
CA ILE A 480 -18.21 13.41 36.71
C ILE A 480 -17.71 12.28 37.60
N VAL A 481 -16.41 11.94 37.58
CA VAL A 481 -15.82 10.95 38.51
C VAL A 481 -16.09 11.37 39.96
N GLN A 482 -15.86 12.64 40.30
CA GLN A 482 -16.10 13.17 41.65
C GLN A 482 -17.58 13.13 42.03
N GLN A 483 -18.49 13.38 41.08
CA GLN A 483 -19.95 13.27 41.31
C GLN A 483 -20.34 11.84 41.67
N HIS A 484 -19.85 10.84 40.93
CA HIS A 484 -20.08 9.43 41.22
C HIS A 484 -19.48 8.99 42.56
N ALA A 485 -18.28 9.43 42.90
CA ALA A 485 -17.67 9.20 44.20
C ALA A 485 -18.52 9.77 45.35
N ASN A 486 -19.02 11.02 45.19
CA ASN A 486 -19.86 11.66 46.20
C ASN A 486 -21.22 10.98 46.32
N GLN A 487 -21.81 10.57 45.18
CA GLN A 487 -23.08 9.84 45.17
C GLN A 487 -22.96 8.46 45.82
N TYR A 488 -21.85 7.74 45.54
CA TYR A 488 -21.51 6.50 46.22
C TYR A 488 -21.41 6.69 47.72
N LYS A 489 -20.65 7.68 48.21
CA LYS A 489 -20.54 8.00 49.65
C LYS A 489 -21.90 8.27 50.27
N ARG A 490 -22.72 9.10 49.62
CA ARG A 490 -24.05 9.43 50.12
C ARG A 490 -24.97 8.21 50.23
N ILE A 491 -25.02 7.35 49.21
CA ILE A 491 -25.90 6.18 49.20
C ILE A 491 -25.43 5.13 50.22
N SER A 492 -24.13 4.83 50.27
CA SER A 492 -23.57 3.78 51.14
C SER A 492 -23.53 4.16 52.60
N TRP A 493 -23.19 5.40 52.93
CA TRP A 493 -22.81 5.78 54.30
C TRP A 493 -23.83 6.65 55.02
N SER A 494 -24.82 7.28 54.34
CA SER A 494 -25.76 8.16 55.01
C SER A 494 -26.56 7.49 56.11
N LYS A 495 -27.01 6.22 55.88
CA LYS A 495 -27.77 5.45 56.85
C LYS A 495 -26.94 5.10 58.11
N ILE A 496 -25.65 4.74 57.91
CA ILE A 496 -24.72 4.46 58.97
C ILE A 496 -24.46 5.71 59.84
N LEU A 497 -24.25 6.86 59.17
CA LEU A 497 -24.01 8.13 59.83
C LEU A 497 -25.25 8.63 60.60
N GLN A 498 -26.46 8.31 60.17
CA GLN A 498 -27.69 8.63 60.89
C GLN A 498 -27.75 8.00 62.29
N PHE A 499 -27.21 6.78 62.45
CA PHE A 499 -27.13 6.14 63.80
C PHE A 499 -26.18 6.88 64.75
N LEU A 500 -25.15 7.57 64.19
CA LEU A 500 -24.18 8.35 64.93
C LEU A 500 -24.57 9.84 65.11
N SER A 501 -25.57 10.30 64.37
CA SER A 501 -26.03 11.70 64.46
C SER A 501 -26.98 11.89 65.64
N VAL A 502 -26.76 12.93 66.41
CA VAL A 502 -27.68 13.39 67.45
C VAL A 502 -28.55 14.50 66.88
N GLN A 503 -29.62 14.12 66.15
CA GLN A 503 -30.62 15.11 65.82
C GLN A 503 -31.56 15.30 67.02
N PRO A 504 -31.96 16.58 67.37
CA PRO A 504 -33.06 16.83 68.27
C PRO A 504 -34.32 16.14 67.76
N ALA A 505 -34.99 15.37 68.59
CA ALA A 505 -36.27 14.78 68.26
C ALA A 505 -37.19 15.91 67.75
N GLY A 506 -37.69 15.71 66.49
CA GLY A 506 -38.41 16.71 65.72
C GLY A 506 -39.45 17.46 66.48
N SER A 507 -39.63 18.67 66.09
CA SER A 507 -40.78 19.53 66.34
C SER A 507 -42.10 18.88 65.93
N ALA A 508 -42.68 18.11 66.86
CA ALA A 508 -44.13 17.86 66.86
C ALA A 508 -44.70 18.75 67.95
N SER A 509 -45.28 19.83 67.49
CA SER A 509 -46.30 20.67 68.15
C SER A 509 -46.42 20.72 69.69
N GLY A 510 -46.20 21.90 70.22
CA GLY A 510 -46.91 22.39 71.40
C GLY A 510 -46.09 22.48 72.71
N GLY A 511 -45.75 23.72 73.11
CA GLY A 511 -45.70 24.14 74.52
C GLY A 511 -44.27 24.17 75.14
N GLY A 512 -43.75 25.39 75.23
CA GLY A 512 -42.88 25.97 76.25
C GLY A 512 -41.91 25.09 77.00
N SER A 513 -40.66 25.21 76.62
CA SER A 513 -39.59 24.80 77.54
C SER A 513 -38.27 25.53 77.22
N THR A 514 -37.57 25.85 78.21
CA THR A 514 -36.32 26.56 78.41
C THR A 514 -35.16 26.18 77.46
N PRO A 515 -34.27 27.14 77.07
CA PRO A 515 -33.26 26.97 76.01
C PRO A 515 -32.05 26.11 76.38
N ASP A 516 -32.03 25.32 77.48
CA ASP A 516 -30.79 24.69 77.97
C ASP A 516 -30.85 23.15 78.17
N ALA A 517 -31.80 22.45 77.56
CA ALA A 517 -31.88 21.00 77.64
C ALA A 517 -31.31 20.35 76.34
N THR A 518 -30.01 20.09 76.33
CA THR A 518 -29.40 19.16 75.32
C THR A 518 -30.18 17.84 75.36
N PRO A 519 -30.75 17.36 74.24
CA PRO A 519 -31.52 16.11 74.21
C PRO A 519 -30.59 14.93 74.58
N THR A 520 -30.69 14.44 75.81
CA THR A 520 -30.00 13.24 76.27
C THR A 520 -30.78 12.01 75.80
N LEU A 521 -30.18 11.24 74.91
CA LEU A 521 -30.70 9.94 74.47
C LEU A 521 -30.83 9.00 75.65
N SER A 522 -31.94 8.26 75.75
CA SER A 522 -32.07 7.22 76.79
C SER A 522 -31.05 6.09 76.54
N ARG A 523 -30.63 5.43 77.63
CA ARG A 523 -29.67 4.29 77.56
C ARG A 523 -30.15 3.18 76.62
N SER A 524 -31.43 2.90 76.50
CA SER A 524 -32.01 1.93 75.56
C SER A 524 -31.81 2.37 74.11
N MET A 525 -32.08 3.64 73.82
CA MET A 525 -31.85 4.21 72.46
C MET A 525 -30.39 4.23 72.06
N VAL A 526 -29.49 4.50 73.01
CA VAL A 526 -28.05 4.45 72.71
C VAL A 526 -27.58 3.01 72.44
N LYS A 527 -28.09 2.02 73.19
CA LYS A 527 -27.81 0.59 72.91
C LYS A 527 -28.32 0.17 71.56
N GLU A 528 -29.51 0.61 71.18
CA GLU A 528 -30.11 0.30 69.89
C GLU A 528 -29.29 0.92 68.73
N ARG A 529 -28.88 2.15 68.87
CA ARG A 529 -28.05 2.84 67.88
C ARG A 529 -26.71 2.16 67.67
N PHE A 530 -25.99 1.82 68.72
CA PHE A 530 -24.76 1.04 68.60
C PHE A 530 -25.00 -0.34 67.96
N LYS A 531 -26.06 -1.03 68.31
CA LYS A 531 -26.40 -2.31 67.72
C LYS A 531 -26.68 -2.16 66.22
N ASN A 532 -27.50 -1.19 65.82
CA ASN A 532 -27.87 -0.96 64.43
C ASN A 532 -26.63 -0.50 63.60
N PHE A 533 -25.78 0.36 64.20
CA PHE A 533 -24.52 0.75 63.59
C PHE A 533 -23.63 -0.47 63.31
N ASN A 534 -23.39 -1.35 64.28
CA ASN A 534 -22.55 -2.52 64.17
C ASN A 534 -23.09 -3.45 63.07
N ILE A 535 -24.38 -3.75 63.05
CA ILE A 535 -24.99 -4.63 62.04
C ILE A 535 -24.81 -4.04 60.64
N GLN A 536 -25.17 -2.75 60.47
CA GLN A 536 -25.12 -2.12 59.15
C GLN A 536 -23.66 -1.92 58.68
N PHE A 537 -22.72 -1.64 59.54
CA PHE A 537 -21.31 -1.52 59.19
C PHE A 537 -20.68 -2.89 58.81
N GLU A 538 -20.99 -3.96 59.56
CA GLU A 538 -20.54 -5.33 59.27
C GLU A 538 -21.10 -5.80 57.90
N GLU A 539 -22.38 -5.60 57.64
CA GLU A 539 -23.01 -5.94 56.37
C GLU A 539 -22.38 -5.15 55.21
N LEU A 540 -22.11 -3.86 55.42
CA LEU A 540 -21.47 -3.02 54.43
C LEU A 540 -20.03 -3.46 54.15
N HIS A 541 -19.26 -3.71 55.20
CA HIS A 541 -17.88 -4.19 55.10
C HIS A 541 -17.83 -5.53 54.37
N GLN A 542 -18.63 -6.52 54.75
CA GLN A 542 -18.67 -7.85 54.12
C GLN A 542 -18.98 -7.76 52.61
N ARG A 543 -19.89 -6.87 52.22
CA ARG A 543 -20.30 -6.69 50.84
C ARG A 543 -19.27 -5.92 50.03
N GLN A 544 -18.75 -4.80 50.55
CA GLN A 544 -17.92 -3.86 49.80
C GLN A 544 -16.42 -4.18 49.85
N SER A 545 -15.96 -5.06 50.77
CA SER A 545 -14.59 -5.59 50.71
C SER A 545 -14.34 -6.43 49.45
N GLN A 546 -15.43 -6.98 48.85
CA GLN A 546 -15.35 -7.77 47.60
C GLN A 546 -15.34 -6.87 46.35
N TRP A 547 -15.64 -5.57 46.47
CA TRP A 547 -15.64 -4.64 45.37
C TRP A 547 -14.22 -4.15 45.04
N THR A 548 -13.99 -3.76 43.81
CA THR A 548 -12.66 -3.37 43.32
C THR A 548 -12.62 -1.93 42.83
N VAL A 549 -11.66 -1.15 43.34
CA VAL A 549 -11.23 0.10 42.73
C VAL A 549 -9.79 -0.11 42.25
N PRO A 550 -9.56 -0.31 40.94
CA PRO A 550 -8.26 -0.71 40.41
C PRO A 550 -7.18 0.35 40.60
N ASP A 551 -7.55 1.63 40.46
CA ASP A 551 -6.62 2.73 40.63
C ASP A 551 -6.31 2.98 42.11
N SER A 552 -5.05 2.87 42.51
CA SER A 552 -4.63 3.01 43.90
C SER A 552 -4.86 4.40 44.46
N GLU A 553 -4.62 5.46 43.67
CA GLU A 553 -4.82 6.85 44.11
C GLU A 553 -6.32 7.13 44.32
N LEU A 554 -7.17 6.67 43.39
CA LEU A 554 -8.62 6.82 43.50
C LEU A 554 -9.15 6.03 44.70
N ARG A 555 -8.67 4.80 44.92
CA ARG A 555 -9.04 3.95 46.03
C ARG A 555 -8.70 4.60 47.37
N GLU A 556 -7.47 5.07 47.55
CA GLU A 556 -7.05 5.73 48.79
C GLU A 556 -7.80 7.05 49.00
N SER A 557 -7.98 7.86 47.96
CA SER A 557 -8.78 9.10 48.05
C SER A 557 -10.23 8.83 48.48
N LEU A 558 -10.86 7.74 47.98
CA LEU A 558 -12.20 7.37 48.37
C LEU A 558 -12.28 6.89 49.82
N ARG A 559 -11.31 6.07 50.28
CA ARG A 559 -11.20 5.58 51.67
C ARG A 559 -11.01 6.74 52.62
N LEU A 560 -10.07 7.64 52.31
CA LEU A 560 -9.79 8.83 53.13
C LEU A 560 -11.04 9.69 53.26
N ALA A 561 -11.73 9.97 52.17
CA ALA A 561 -12.96 10.76 52.16
C ALA A 561 -14.12 10.11 52.94
N ILE A 562 -14.11 8.79 53.12
CA ILE A 562 -15.06 8.06 53.98
C ILE A 562 -14.60 8.18 55.44
N ALA A 563 -13.32 7.96 55.72
CA ALA A 563 -12.73 8.02 57.04
C ALA A 563 -12.90 9.40 57.69
N GLU A 564 -12.70 10.48 56.90
CA GLU A 564 -12.88 11.88 57.31
C GLU A 564 -14.28 12.21 57.82
N VAL A 565 -15.30 11.47 57.39
CA VAL A 565 -16.70 11.66 57.85
C VAL A 565 -17.06 10.65 58.93
N LEU A 566 -16.73 9.37 58.76
CA LEU A 566 -17.12 8.30 59.65
C LEU A 566 -16.40 8.37 61.01
N LEU A 567 -15.07 8.50 61.03
CA LEU A 567 -14.28 8.42 62.24
C LEU A 567 -14.57 9.57 63.24
N PRO A 568 -14.67 10.84 62.82
CA PRO A 568 -15.07 11.91 63.69
C PRO A 568 -16.51 11.72 64.23
N ALA A 569 -17.45 11.28 63.39
CA ALA A 569 -18.83 11.04 63.83
C ALA A 569 -18.88 9.91 64.87
N TYR A 570 -18.13 8.83 64.67
CA TYR A 570 -18.06 7.74 65.62
C TYR A 570 -17.36 8.13 66.95
N ARG A 571 -16.21 8.84 66.87
CA ARG A 571 -15.49 9.35 68.04
C ARG A 571 -16.34 10.28 68.88
N ASN A 572 -17.07 11.21 68.24
CA ASN A 572 -18.00 12.14 68.94
C ASN A 572 -19.14 11.37 69.60
N PHE A 573 -19.78 10.42 68.91
CA PHE A 573 -20.83 9.60 69.48
C PHE A 573 -20.35 8.72 70.62
N PHE A 574 -19.18 8.10 70.49
CA PHE A 574 -18.56 7.28 71.50
C PHE A 574 -18.14 8.10 72.73
N LYS A 575 -17.49 9.23 72.55
CA LYS A 575 -17.11 10.15 73.65
C LYS A 575 -18.32 10.58 74.49
N ARG A 576 -19.45 10.86 73.83
CA ARG A 576 -20.64 11.35 74.49
C ARG A 576 -21.44 10.25 75.18
N TYR A 577 -21.54 9.06 74.60
CA TYR A 577 -22.48 8.03 75.05
C TYR A 577 -21.79 6.71 75.46
N GLY A 578 -20.50 6.51 75.14
CA GLY A 578 -19.72 5.32 75.55
C GLY A 578 -19.74 5.05 77.03
N PRO A 579 -19.42 6.04 77.90
CA PRO A 579 -19.42 5.83 79.35
C PRO A 579 -20.77 5.33 79.89
N MET A 580 -21.89 5.71 79.27
CA MET A 580 -23.23 5.23 79.67
C MET A 580 -23.45 3.75 79.36
N ILE A 581 -22.77 3.20 78.38
CA ILE A 581 -22.82 1.76 77.99
C ILE A 581 -21.80 0.98 78.82
N GLU A 582 -20.58 1.47 78.98
CA GLU A 582 -19.48 0.87 79.71
C GLU A 582 -19.84 0.61 81.16
N SER A 583 -20.65 1.51 81.80
CA SER A 583 -21.18 1.30 83.14
C SER A 583 -22.26 0.20 83.25
N GLY A 584 -22.60 -0.52 82.20
CA GLY A 584 -23.65 -1.53 82.16
C GLY A 584 -23.17 -2.96 82.16
N LYS A 585 -24.10 -3.91 82.30
CA LYS A 585 -23.83 -5.34 82.11
C LYS A 585 -23.54 -5.62 80.62
N ASN A 586 -22.43 -6.24 80.27
CA ASN A 586 -22.01 -6.66 78.93
C ASN A 586 -21.82 -5.48 77.94
N PRO A 587 -20.92 -4.50 78.14
CA PRO A 587 -20.72 -3.36 77.23
C PRO A 587 -20.21 -3.81 75.87
N GLN A 588 -19.40 -4.87 75.79
CA GLN A 588 -18.82 -5.42 74.54
C GLN A 588 -19.89 -5.92 73.56
N LYS A 589 -21.13 -6.18 73.97
CA LYS A 589 -22.25 -6.53 73.09
C LYS A 589 -22.67 -5.34 72.21
N TYR A 590 -22.42 -4.10 72.66
CA TYR A 590 -22.86 -2.88 71.99
C TYR A 590 -21.66 -2.11 71.40
N ILE A 591 -20.57 -1.99 72.16
CA ILE A 591 -19.32 -1.37 71.69
C ILE A 591 -18.44 -2.48 71.16
N ARG A 592 -18.57 -2.76 69.84
CA ARG A 592 -17.81 -3.83 69.18
C ARG A 592 -16.49 -3.35 68.53
N PHE A 593 -16.46 -2.10 68.14
CA PHE A 593 -15.35 -1.51 67.39
C PHE A 593 -14.76 -0.31 68.15
N SER A 594 -13.46 -0.19 68.16
CA SER A 594 -12.77 1.07 68.41
C SER A 594 -12.73 1.91 67.14
N ALA A 595 -12.36 3.17 67.27
CA ALA A 595 -12.15 4.00 66.06
C ALA A 595 -11.00 3.53 65.20
N GLU A 596 -10.00 2.91 65.83
CA GLU A 596 -8.84 2.31 65.18
C GLU A 596 -9.20 1.02 64.46
N ASP A 597 -10.13 0.21 65.01
CA ASP A 597 -10.68 -0.96 64.30
C ASP A 597 -11.46 -0.56 63.05
N LEU A 598 -12.27 0.47 63.15
CA LEU A 598 -13.01 1.00 61.97
C LEU A 598 -12.03 1.49 60.91
N ASP A 599 -10.97 2.19 61.27
CA ASP A 599 -9.95 2.69 60.34
C ASP A 599 -9.24 1.52 59.62
N ARG A 600 -8.85 0.48 60.40
CA ARG A 600 -8.26 -0.75 59.85
C ARG A 600 -9.21 -1.45 58.87
N MET A 601 -10.46 -1.62 59.25
CA MET A 601 -11.47 -2.22 58.38
C MET A 601 -11.75 -1.42 57.11
N LEU A 602 -11.73 -0.06 57.18
CA LEU A 602 -11.84 0.80 56.01
C LEU A 602 -10.70 0.56 55.01
N ASN A 603 -9.51 0.17 55.48
CA ASN A 603 -8.37 -0.16 54.62
C ASN A 603 -8.53 -1.48 53.85
N GLU A 604 -9.52 -2.30 54.22
CA GLU A 604 -9.85 -3.55 53.52
C GLU A 604 -10.84 -3.33 52.36
N PHE A 605 -11.55 -2.19 52.32
CA PHE A 605 -12.51 -1.89 51.26
C PHE A 605 -11.84 -1.79 49.91
N PHE A 606 -12.52 -2.20 48.87
CA PHE A 606 -12.17 -2.04 47.45
C PHE A 606 -10.91 -2.76 46.98
N ARG A 607 -10.42 -3.74 47.73
CA ARG A 607 -9.27 -4.56 47.30
C ARG A 607 -9.67 -5.63 46.27
N GLY A 608 -10.94 -6.05 46.28
CA GLY A 608 -11.41 -7.18 45.53
C GLY A 608 -11.03 -8.52 46.19
N GLN A 609 -11.51 -9.61 45.65
CA GLN A 609 -10.96 -10.93 46.01
C GLN A 609 -9.56 -11.03 45.42
N GLU A 610 -8.52 -11.18 46.26
CA GLU A 610 -7.23 -11.64 45.79
C GLU A 610 -7.48 -13.01 45.16
N LEU A 611 -7.34 -13.10 43.84
CA LEU A 611 -7.28 -14.37 43.13
C LEU A 611 -6.01 -15.09 43.62
N GLY A 612 -6.19 -15.99 44.58
CA GLY A 612 -5.15 -16.91 45.06
C GLY A 612 -4.71 -17.87 43.95
#